data_370d2d538a4b2a3a39f6eb1085467006
#
_entry.id   370d2d538a4b2a3a39f6eb1085467006
#
_cell.length_a   1.000
_cell.length_b   1.000
_cell.length_c   1.000
_cell.angle_alpha   90.00
_cell.angle_beta   90.00
_cell.angle_gamma   90.00
#
_symmetry.space_group_name_H-M   'P 1'
#
loop_
_entity.id
_entity.type
_entity.pdbx_description
1 polymer ?
#
loop_
_entity_poly.entity_id
_entity_poly.type
_entity_poly.pdbx_seq_one_letter_code
_entity_poly.pdbx_strand_id
1 'polypeptide(L)'
;MIYGADLRCAKGVRTVRKPFPGAVVALLLMPASLAAQGADPARAPVQALDDGLLAIMKAGRTAGVAGRAARIGPVVDHSFDLPLMTRLAVGPGWTGIVPADQAALVAAFRRLTIQQYSRNFDGYDGERFQIAPVVESRGGDRLVRTTLSTKSGPVAISYRLRQSAGGGWRIIDVFYKNAISQLATRRADFATVLQQGGARALIAHLDRLAANPSS
;
A
#
# COMPACT_ATOMS: atom_id res chain seq x y z
N MET A 1 -19.79 31.87 -38.65
CA MET A 1 -20.18 33.29 -38.77
C MET A 1 -19.19 34.07 -37.91
N ILE A 2 -18.17 34.60 -38.51
CA ILE A 2 -18.07 35.86 -39.22
C ILE A 2 -17.61 36.95 -38.24
N TYR A 3 -16.37 37.39 -38.49
CA TYR A 3 -15.76 38.72 -38.64
C TYR A 3 -15.52 39.49 -37.30
N GLY A 4 -14.47 40.24 -37.15
CA GLY A 4 -13.41 40.72 -38.07
C GLY A 4 -12.54 41.73 -37.36
N ALA A 5 -11.42 41.91 -37.94
CA ALA A 5 -10.33 42.80 -37.69
C ALA A 5 -10.69 44.28 -37.38
N ASP A 6 -9.84 45.01 -36.67
CA ASP A 6 -9.18 46.17 -37.33
C ASP A 6 -7.94 46.64 -36.59
N LEU A 7 -6.91 46.88 -37.37
CA LEU A 7 -5.64 47.61 -37.13
C LEU A 7 -5.88 49.14 -37.21
N ARG A 8 -5.20 49.92 -36.34
CA ARG A 8 -4.56 51.24 -36.70
C ARG A 8 -3.79 51.77 -35.51
N CYS A 9 -2.54 51.76 -35.57
CA CYS A 9 -1.51 52.78 -35.91
C CYS A 9 -1.78 54.20 -35.36
N ALA A 10 -0.95 54.63 -34.40
CA ALA A 10 -0.50 56.05 -34.28
C ALA A 10 0.69 56.19 -33.32
N LYS A 11 1.84 56.45 -33.88
CA LYS A 11 2.72 57.64 -33.73
C LYS A 11 3.29 57.92 -32.33
N GLY A 12 4.54 57.79 -32.28
CA GLY A 12 5.69 58.33 -31.59
C GLY A 12 5.52 59.58 -30.70
N VAL A 13 6.08 59.41 -29.49
CA VAL A 13 6.56 60.57 -28.70
C VAL A 13 7.99 60.25 -28.23
N ARG A 14 8.91 61.07 -28.70
CA ARG A 14 10.29 61.15 -28.18
C ARG A 14 10.23 61.76 -26.80
N THR A 15 10.77 61.11 -25.78
CA THR A 15 11.10 61.79 -24.53
C THR A 15 12.51 61.43 -24.07
N VAL A 16 13.19 62.49 -23.76
CA VAL A 16 14.55 62.78 -23.39
C VAL A 16 15.05 61.86 -22.25
N ARG A 17 16.25 61.30 -22.47
CA ARG A 17 17.07 60.63 -21.45
C ARG A 17 17.65 61.67 -20.47
N LYS A 18 17.38 61.53 -19.19
CA LYS A 18 18.21 62.03 -18.10
C LYS A 18 18.94 60.86 -17.46
N PRO A 19 20.24 60.96 -17.19
CA PRO A 19 20.98 59.92 -16.48
C PRO A 19 20.73 60.05 -14.99
N PHE A 20 20.24 59.00 -14.35
CA PHE A 20 20.28 58.85 -12.90
C PHE A 20 21.44 57.93 -12.51
N PRO A 21 22.16 58.23 -11.41
CA PRO A 21 23.34 57.49 -10.99
C PRO A 21 22.93 56.13 -10.43
N GLY A 22 23.76 55.14 -10.73
CA GLY A 22 23.55 53.75 -10.42
C GLY A 22 23.37 53.45 -8.95
N ALA A 23 22.26 52.85 -8.62
CA ALA A 23 22.13 52.03 -7.45
C ALA A 23 22.32 50.55 -7.90
N VAL A 24 23.47 50.00 -7.56
CA VAL A 24 23.73 48.55 -7.70
C VAL A 24 22.88 47.85 -6.64
N VAL A 25 21.71 47.41 -7.03
CA VAL A 25 20.95 46.46 -6.21
C VAL A 25 21.61 45.09 -6.39
N ALA A 26 22.44 44.72 -5.42
CA ALA A 26 22.94 43.36 -5.29
C ALA A 26 21.76 42.44 -4.99
N LEU A 27 21.23 41.81 -6.02
CA LEU A 27 20.21 40.75 -5.90
C LEU A 27 20.89 39.53 -5.27
N LEU A 28 20.76 39.39 -3.94
CA LEU A 28 21.13 38.19 -3.22
C LEU A 28 20.25 37.07 -3.74
N LEU A 29 20.77 36.32 -4.72
CA LEU A 29 20.25 35.00 -5.09
C LEU A 29 20.42 34.07 -3.88
N MET A 30 19.43 33.99 -3.00
CA MET A 30 19.33 32.92 -2.05
C MET A 30 19.11 31.63 -2.85
N PRO A 31 20.00 30.64 -2.72
CA PRO A 31 19.70 29.33 -3.29
C PRO A 31 18.44 28.82 -2.57
N ALA A 32 17.33 28.73 -3.29
CA ALA A 32 16.19 27.94 -2.84
C ALA A 32 16.69 26.51 -2.73
N SER A 33 17.00 26.08 -1.50
CA SER A 33 17.23 24.68 -1.19
C SER A 33 15.94 23.96 -1.60
N LEU A 34 15.93 23.32 -2.77
CA LEU A 34 14.98 22.25 -3.06
C LEU A 34 15.27 21.19 -2.00
N ALA A 35 14.55 21.26 -0.88
CA ALA A 35 14.47 20.15 0.03
C ALA A 35 13.97 18.97 -0.84
N ALA A 36 14.85 18.03 -1.11
CA ALA A 36 14.49 16.76 -1.71
C ALA A 36 13.38 16.22 -0.80
N GLN A 37 12.12 16.31 -1.26
CA GLN A 37 11.00 15.74 -0.54
C GLN A 37 11.27 14.24 -0.50
N GLY A 38 11.81 13.77 0.63
CA GLY A 38 12.06 12.36 0.86
C GLY A 38 10.79 11.58 0.55
N ALA A 39 10.93 10.41 -0.03
CA ALA A 39 9.78 9.57 -0.35
C ALA A 39 8.93 9.37 0.92
N ASP A 40 7.58 9.47 0.79
CA ASP A 40 6.66 9.27 1.93
C ASP A 40 6.98 7.95 2.65
N PRO A 41 7.22 7.97 3.97
CA PRO A 41 7.66 6.78 4.72
C PRO A 41 6.65 5.62 4.67
N ALA A 42 5.38 5.88 4.32
CA ALA A 42 4.39 4.82 4.10
C ALA A 42 4.73 3.92 2.89
N ARG A 43 5.64 4.33 2.01
CA ARG A 43 6.10 3.49 0.88
C ARG A 43 6.99 2.33 1.34
N ALA A 44 7.75 2.51 2.42
CA ALA A 44 8.74 1.52 2.85
C ALA A 44 8.16 0.13 3.13
N PRO A 45 7.07 -0.06 3.92
CA PRO A 45 6.51 -1.39 4.13
C PRO A 45 5.90 -2.01 2.87
N VAL A 46 5.42 -1.19 1.92
CA VAL A 46 4.93 -1.68 0.61
C VAL A 46 6.10 -2.15 -0.24
N GLN A 47 7.19 -1.37 -0.30
CA GLN A 47 8.40 -1.77 -1.02
C GLN A 47 8.98 -3.07 -0.47
N ALA A 48 9.06 -3.20 0.86
CA ALA A 48 9.53 -4.43 1.49
C ALA A 48 8.66 -5.65 1.15
N LEU A 49 7.33 -5.46 1.09
CA LEU A 49 6.40 -6.51 0.67
C LEU A 49 6.62 -6.89 -0.81
N ASP A 50 6.66 -5.91 -1.70
CA ASP A 50 6.86 -6.11 -3.14
C ASP A 50 8.17 -6.85 -3.43
N ASP A 51 9.27 -6.45 -2.76
CA ASP A 51 10.57 -7.10 -2.88
C ASP A 51 10.54 -8.54 -2.35
N GLY A 52 9.86 -8.76 -1.22
CA GLY A 52 9.66 -10.09 -0.65
C GLY A 52 8.84 -11.01 -1.56
N LEU A 53 7.79 -10.49 -2.18
CA LEU A 53 6.96 -11.23 -3.15
C LEU A 53 7.79 -11.60 -4.39
N LEU A 54 8.57 -10.68 -4.95
CA LEU A 54 9.46 -10.98 -6.05
C LEU A 54 10.52 -12.03 -5.66
N ALA A 55 11.04 -11.99 -4.44
CA ALA A 55 12.01 -12.97 -3.95
C ALA A 55 11.43 -14.38 -3.89
N ILE A 56 10.18 -14.54 -3.40
CA ILE A 56 9.53 -15.87 -3.38
C ILE A 56 9.10 -16.34 -4.77
N MET A 57 8.68 -15.44 -5.66
CA MET A 57 8.38 -15.76 -7.06
C MET A 57 9.62 -16.30 -7.77
N LYS A 58 10.77 -15.62 -7.63
CA LYS A 58 12.06 -16.05 -8.20
C LYS A 58 12.57 -17.35 -7.59
N ALA A 59 12.28 -17.62 -6.32
CA ALA A 59 12.59 -18.91 -5.70
C ALA A 59 11.78 -20.06 -6.32
N GLY A 60 10.63 -19.75 -6.90
CA GLY A 60 9.84 -20.63 -7.72
C GLY A 60 9.30 -21.87 -6.98
N ARG A 61 8.85 -22.84 -7.79
CA ARG A 61 8.27 -24.09 -7.28
C ARG A 61 9.28 -24.99 -6.59
N THR A 62 10.55 -24.90 -6.95
CA THR A 62 11.64 -25.69 -6.36
C THR A 62 11.84 -25.40 -4.87
N ALA A 63 11.56 -24.18 -4.40
CA ALA A 63 11.60 -23.87 -2.98
C ALA A 63 10.45 -24.50 -2.19
N GLY A 64 9.44 -25.02 -2.84
CA GLY A 64 8.23 -25.53 -2.22
C GLY A 64 7.44 -24.43 -1.46
N VAL A 65 6.23 -24.75 -1.03
CA VAL A 65 5.41 -23.82 -0.23
C VAL A 65 6.08 -23.46 1.08
N ALA A 66 6.68 -24.44 1.77
CA ALA A 66 7.34 -24.23 3.06
C ALA A 66 8.56 -23.29 2.95
N GLY A 67 9.40 -23.46 1.91
CA GLY A 67 10.54 -22.60 1.69
C GLY A 67 10.15 -21.17 1.33
N ARG A 68 9.09 -20.99 0.55
CA ARG A 68 8.55 -19.64 0.27
C ARG A 68 7.92 -19.04 1.52
N ALA A 69 7.20 -19.83 2.34
CA ALA A 69 6.61 -19.37 3.60
C ALA A 69 7.67 -18.89 4.59
N ALA A 70 8.78 -19.60 4.72
CA ALA A 70 9.90 -19.21 5.58
C ALA A 70 10.51 -17.86 5.16
N ARG A 71 10.55 -17.58 3.85
CA ARG A 71 11.09 -16.31 3.31
C ARG A 71 10.13 -15.15 3.46
N ILE A 72 8.84 -15.35 3.16
CA ILE A 72 7.86 -14.26 3.18
C ILE A 72 7.34 -13.95 4.59
N GLY A 73 7.40 -14.89 5.52
CA GLY A 73 6.91 -14.73 6.88
C GLY A 73 7.44 -13.48 7.59
N PRO A 74 8.75 -13.28 7.71
CA PRO A 74 9.31 -12.07 8.31
C PRO A 74 8.90 -10.78 7.60
N VAL A 75 8.75 -10.82 6.27
CA VAL A 75 8.31 -9.66 5.47
C VAL A 75 6.87 -9.32 5.78
N VAL A 76 5.98 -10.31 5.88
CA VAL A 76 4.58 -10.12 6.28
C VAL A 76 4.51 -9.51 7.68
N ASP A 77 5.28 -10.03 8.64
CA ASP A 77 5.30 -9.51 10.02
C ASP A 77 5.81 -8.05 10.09
N HIS A 78 6.75 -7.70 9.22
CA HIS A 78 7.27 -6.34 9.14
C HIS A 78 6.32 -5.39 8.41
N SER A 79 5.66 -5.81 7.36
CA SER A 79 4.88 -4.93 6.49
C SER A 79 3.45 -4.71 6.97
N PHE A 80 2.81 -5.71 7.60
CA PHE A 80 1.42 -5.68 8.00
C PHE A 80 1.22 -5.42 9.49
N ASP A 81 0.12 -4.75 9.84
CA ASP A 81 -0.42 -4.74 11.21
C ASP A 81 -1.46 -5.86 11.35
N LEU A 82 -0.97 -7.11 11.45
CA LEU A 82 -1.85 -8.28 11.54
C LEU A 82 -2.77 -8.25 12.76
N PRO A 83 -2.35 -7.80 13.96
CA PRO A 83 -3.24 -7.64 15.09
C PRO A 83 -4.41 -6.69 14.79
N LEU A 84 -4.13 -5.51 14.23
CA LEU A 84 -5.18 -4.55 13.88
C LEU A 84 -6.08 -5.09 12.76
N MET A 85 -5.51 -5.72 11.73
CA MET A 85 -6.28 -6.33 10.64
C MET A 85 -7.22 -7.43 11.15
N THR A 86 -6.75 -8.30 12.05
CA THR A 86 -7.58 -9.35 12.66
C THR A 86 -8.73 -8.73 13.45
N ARG A 87 -8.44 -7.73 14.29
CA ARG A 87 -9.45 -7.00 15.05
C ARG A 87 -10.50 -6.34 14.13
N LEU A 88 -10.08 -5.69 13.06
CA LEU A 88 -10.97 -5.05 12.10
C LEU A 88 -11.82 -6.08 11.32
N ALA A 89 -11.25 -7.24 10.97
CA ALA A 89 -11.97 -8.32 10.30
C ALA A 89 -13.01 -8.99 11.21
N VAL A 90 -12.69 -9.20 12.48
CA VAL A 90 -13.66 -9.70 13.49
C VAL A 90 -14.74 -8.66 13.78
N GLY A 91 -14.38 -7.37 13.80
CA GLY A 91 -15.30 -6.27 14.01
C GLY A 91 -15.76 -6.09 15.46
N PRO A 92 -17.02 -5.62 15.69
CA PRO A 92 -17.48 -5.22 17.03
C PRO A 92 -17.41 -6.31 18.09
N GLY A 93 -17.51 -7.59 17.70
CA GLY A 93 -17.42 -8.73 18.60
C GLY A 93 -16.03 -8.95 19.22
N TRP A 94 -14.99 -8.26 18.73
CA TRP A 94 -13.62 -8.43 19.20
C TRP A 94 -13.45 -8.24 20.72
N THR A 95 -14.09 -7.23 21.28
CA THR A 95 -13.96 -6.91 22.71
C THR A 95 -14.58 -7.96 23.65
N GLY A 96 -15.50 -8.77 23.14
CA GLY A 96 -16.11 -9.88 23.87
C GLY A 96 -15.30 -11.19 23.80
N ILE A 97 -14.25 -11.25 23.00
CA ILE A 97 -13.38 -12.43 22.87
C ILE A 97 -12.31 -12.38 23.97
N VAL A 98 -12.10 -13.50 24.67
CA VAL A 98 -11.07 -13.59 25.71
C VAL A 98 -9.66 -13.39 25.11
N PRO A 99 -8.70 -12.80 25.85
CA PRO A 99 -7.38 -12.45 25.32
C PRO A 99 -6.61 -13.62 24.69
N ALA A 100 -6.74 -14.82 25.24
CA ALA A 100 -6.11 -16.02 24.70
C ALA A 100 -6.63 -16.36 23.30
N ASP A 101 -7.95 -16.27 23.08
CA ASP A 101 -8.56 -16.52 21.77
C ASP A 101 -8.27 -15.38 20.78
N GLN A 102 -8.16 -14.12 21.28
CA GLN A 102 -7.69 -12.99 20.44
C GLN A 102 -6.27 -13.24 19.91
N ALA A 103 -5.34 -13.66 20.78
CA ALA A 103 -3.98 -13.99 20.38
C ALA A 103 -3.95 -15.17 19.39
N ALA A 104 -4.76 -16.21 19.64
CA ALA A 104 -4.87 -17.35 18.73
C ALA A 104 -5.45 -16.98 17.36
N LEU A 105 -6.44 -16.07 17.30
CA LEU A 105 -6.98 -15.54 16.05
C LEU A 105 -5.93 -14.77 15.25
N VAL A 106 -5.13 -13.90 15.88
CA VAL A 106 -4.03 -13.20 15.23
C VAL A 106 -3.01 -14.18 14.66
N ALA A 107 -2.63 -15.21 15.44
CA ALA A 107 -1.70 -16.24 15.00
C ALA A 107 -2.25 -17.06 13.84
N ALA A 108 -3.53 -17.44 13.85
CA ALA A 108 -4.19 -18.17 12.77
C ALA A 108 -4.30 -17.31 11.49
N PHE A 109 -4.66 -16.04 11.63
CA PHE A 109 -4.72 -15.11 10.51
C PHE A 109 -3.34 -14.85 9.88
N ARG A 110 -2.29 -14.76 10.72
CA ARG A 110 -0.90 -14.70 10.26
C ARG A 110 -0.53 -15.94 9.43
N ARG A 111 -0.81 -17.15 9.95
CA ARG A 111 -0.52 -18.39 9.22
C ARG A 111 -1.22 -18.41 7.86
N LEU A 112 -2.51 -18.10 7.84
CA LEU A 112 -3.27 -18.01 6.60
C LEU A 112 -2.66 -17.04 5.61
N THR A 113 -2.33 -15.82 6.04
CA THR A 113 -1.74 -14.77 5.18
C THR A 113 -0.42 -15.25 4.56
N ILE A 114 0.50 -15.79 5.36
CA ILE A 114 1.78 -16.30 4.88
C ILE A 114 1.57 -17.46 3.88
N GLN A 115 0.68 -18.39 4.18
CA GLN A 115 0.39 -19.53 3.30
C GLN A 115 -0.23 -19.08 1.97
N GLN A 116 -1.12 -18.11 1.99
CA GLN A 116 -1.72 -17.57 0.75
C GLN A 116 -0.67 -16.90 -0.13
N TYR A 117 0.19 -16.04 0.42
CA TYR A 117 1.29 -15.46 -0.36
C TYR A 117 2.23 -16.53 -0.91
N SER A 118 2.60 -17.51 -0.09
CA SER A 118 3.52 -18.59 -0.50
C SER A 118 2.98 -19.46 -1.63
N ARG A 119 1.66 -19.58 -1.75
CA ARG A 119 1.01 -20.38 -2.79
C ARG A 119 0.74 -19.57 -4.04
N ASN A 120 0.27 -18.33 -3.88
CA ASN A 120 -0.16 -17.49 -5.00
C ASN A 120 1.03 -16.90 -5.78
N PHE A 121 2.21 -16.85 -5.17
CA PHE A 121 3.43 -16.30 -5.77
C PHE A 121 4.49 -17.40 -5.89
N ASP A 122 4.23 -18.39 -6.74
CA ASP A 122 5.04 -19.62 -6.88
C ASP A 122 5.89 -19.71 -8.14
N GLY A 123 5.83 -18.71 -9.02
CA GLY A 123 6.58 -18.63 -10.26
C GLY A 123 6.93 -17.20 -10.64
N TYR A 124 7.97 -17.04 -11.46
CA TYR A 124 8.46 -15.77 -11.97
C TYR A 124 8.63 -15.83 -13.48
N ASP A 125 7.94 -14.94 -14.17
CA ASP A 125 7.93 -14.80 -15.62
C ASP A 125 8.27 -13.36 -16.08
N GLY A 126 9.01 -12.63 -15.25
CA GLY A 126 9.41 -11.25 -15.53
C GLY A 126 8.50 -10.22 -14.87
N GLU A 127 7.72 -10.61 -13.87
CA GLU A 127 6.86 -9.72 -13.10
C GLU A 127 7.65 -8.59 -12.46
N ARG A 128 7.00 -7.43 -12.34
CA ARG A 128 7.58 -6.23 -11.72
C ARG A 128 6.52 -5.48 -10.95
N PHE A 129 6.86 -5.06 -9.74
CA PHE A 129 6.06 -4.11 -8.98
C PHE A 129 6.55 -2.68 -9.25
N GLN A 130 5.62 -1.76 -9.37
CA GLN A 130 5.89 -0.34 -9.52
C GLN A 130 5.00 0.44 -8.58
N ILE A 131 5.59 1.05 -7.57
CA ILE A 131 4.88 1.92 -6.63
C ILE A 131 4.69 3.29 -7.29
N ALA A 132 3.45 3.79 -7.30
CA ALA A 132 3.13 5.11 -7.83
C ALA A 132 3.89 6.21 -7.07
N PRO A 133 4.29 7.31 -7.75
CA PRO A 133 5.08 8.37 -7.12
C PRO A 133 4.31 9.09 -5.99
N VAL A 134 2.99 9.19 -6.10
CA VAL A 134 2.13 9.92 -5.16
C VAL A 134 1.52 8.96 -4.14
N VAL A 135 1.64 9.30 -2.86
CA VAL A 135 0.95 8.67 -1.74
C VAL A 135 -0.23 9.55 -1.35
N GLU A 136 -1.43 8.97 -1.34
CA GLU A 136 -2.65 9.70 -1.01
C GLU A 136 -2.89 9.70 0.51
N SER A 137 -3.26 10.85 1.07
CA SER A 137 -3.73 10.94 2.46
C SER A 137 -5.23 10.64 2.52
N ARG A 138 -5.64 9.79 3.46
CA ARG A 138 -7.03 9.40 3.70
C ARG A 138 -7.34 9.45 5.19
N GLY A 139 -7.64 10.66 5.70
CA GLY A 139 -7.73 10.91 7.13
C GLY A 139 -6.38 10.64 7.82
N GLY A 140 -6.35 9.79 8.86
CA GLY A 140 -5.11 9.36 9.52
C GLY A 140 -4.34 8.27 8.77
N ASP A 141 -4.85 7.78 7.63
CA ASP A 141 -4.26 6.70 6.85
C ASP A 141 -3.52 7.23 5.61
N ARG A 142 -2.72 6.37 4.99
CA ARG A 142 -2.10 6.56 3.67
C ARG A 142 -2.60 5.49 2.72
N LEU A 143 -2.79 5.87 1.45
CA LEU A 143 -3.03 4.93 0.36
C LEU A 143 -1.83 4.96 -0.59
N VAL A 144 -1.16 3.82 -0.69
CA VAL A 144 -0.05 3.59 -1.62
C VAL A 144 -0.54 2.73 -2.77
N ARG A 145 -0.43 3.23 -3.99
CA ARG A 145 -0.84 2.49 -5.20
C ARG A 145 0.37 1.79 -5.79
N THR A 146 0.15 0.56 -6.24
CA THR A 146 1.16 -0.27 -6.90
C THR A 146 0.56 -0.91 -8.15
N THR A 147 1.38 -1.11 -9.15
CA THR A 147 1.04 -1.89 -10.34
C THR A 147 1.96 -3.10 -10.40
N LEU A 148 1.39 -4.29 -10.42
CA LEU A 148 2.09 -5.53 -10.75
C LEU A 148 1.96 -5.79 -12.25
N SER A 149 3.06 -5.68 -12.99
CA SER A 149 3.13 -6.06 -14.40
C SER A 149 3.29 -7.57 -14.51
N THR A 150 2.42 -8.21 -15.29
CA THR A 150 2.48 -9.66 -15.58
C THR A 150 2.37 -9.89 -17.09
N LYS A 151 2.63 -11.12 -17.56
CA LYS A 151 2.41 -11.49 -18.98
C LYS A 151 0.95 -11.31 -19.40
N SER A 152 0.00 -11.48 -18.49
CA SER A 152 -1.43 -11.33 -18.76
C SER A 152 -1.91 -9.87 -18.70
N GLY A 153 -0.99 -8.93 -18.44
CA GLY A 153 -1.27 -7.51 -18.32
C GLY A 153 -1.05 -6.98 -16.88
N PRO A 154 -1.23 -5.67 -16.70
CA PRO A 154 -1.02 -5.02 -15.40
C PRO A 154 -2.16 -5.30 -14.44
N VAL A 155 -1.82 -5.55 -13.19
CA VAL A 155 -2.76 -5.69 -12.07
C VAL A 155 -2.54 -4.53 -11.11
N ALA A 156 -3.58 -3.73 -10.92
CA ALA A 156 -3.56 -2.62 -9.97
C ALA A 156 -3.81 -3.13 -8.54
N ILE A 157 -2.94 -2.76 -7.61
CA ILE A 157 -3.03 -3.10 -6.20
C ILE A 157 -2.85 -1.81 -5.40
N SER A 158 -3.70 -1.58 -4.42
CA SER A 158 -3.52 -0.47 -3.49
C SER A 158 -3.43 -0.97 -2.06
N TYR A 159 -2.59 -0.34 -1.29
CA TYR A 159 -2.38 -0.65 0.11
C TYR A 159 -2.84 0.53 0.97
N ARG A 160 -3.70 0.26 1.94
CA ARG A 160 -4.04 1.21 2.99
C ARG A 160 -3.14 0.98 4.18
N LEU A 161 -2.50 2.04 4.64
CA LEU A 161 -1.54 1.98 5.74
C LEU A 161 -1.98 2.91 6.87
N ARG A 162 -1.64 2.52 8.09
CA ARG A 162 -1.83 3.30 9.32
C ARG A 162 -0.55 3.32 10.12
N GLN A 163 -0.32 4.39 10.86
CA GLN A 163 0.75 4.39 11.84
C GLN A 163 0.43 3.43 12.99
N SER A 164 1.36 2.53 13.27
CA SER A 164 1.28 1.66 14.45
C SER A 164 1.61 2.45 15.72
N ALA A 165 1.31 1.88 16.88
CA ALA A 165 1.63 2.48 18.17
C ALA A 165 3.15 2.79 18.32
N GLY A 166 4.02 2.05 17.62
CA GLY A 166 5.46 2.31 17.57
C GLY A 166 5.89 3.37 16.53
N GLY A 167 4.95 4.10 15.90
CA GLY A 167 5.21 5.21 14.99
C GLY A 167 5.51 4.82 13.53
N GLY A 168 5.76 3.55 13.23
CA GLY A 168 5.99 3.07 11.86
C GLY A 168 4.69 2.85 11.08
N TRP A 169 4.74 3.06 9.77
CA TRP A 169 3.62 2.73 8.89
C TRP A 169 3.49 1.22 8.70
N ARG A 170 2.24 0.71 8.74
CA ARG A 170 1.91 -0.70 8.54
C ARG A 170 0.69 -0.84 7.63
N ILE A 171 0.69 -1.85 6.79
CA ILE A 171 -0.44 -2.18 5.92
C ILE A 171 -1.58 -2.72 6.78
N ILE A 172 -2.78 -2.14 6.62
CA ILE A 172 -4.01 -2.56 7.31
C ILE A 172 -5.09 -3.06 6.35
N ASP A 173 -4.93 -2.86 5.04
CA ASP A 173 -5.82 -3.39 4.01
C ASP A 173 -5.11 -3.45 2.67
N VAL A 174 -5.54 -4.37 1.82
CA VAL A 174 -5.08 -4.52 0.43
C VAL A 174 -6.30 -4.48 -0.49
N PHE A 175 -6.25 -3.63 -1.51
CA PHE A 175 -7.30 -3.52 -2.52
C PHE A 175 -6.82 -4.17 -3.82
N TYR A 176 -7.44 -5.26 -4.20
CA TYR A 176 -7.19 -5.92 -5.47
C TYR A 176 -7.97 -5.22 -6.59
N LYS A 177 -7.31 -4.96 -7.71
CA LYS A 177 -7.84 -4.16 -8.83
C LYS A 177 -8.38 -2.79 -8.37
N ASN A 178 -7.79 -2.22 -7.33
CA ASN A 178 -8.15 -0.94 -6.70
C ASN A 178 -9.60 -0.83 -6.18
N ALA A 179 -10.37 -1.92 -6.17
CA ALA A 179 -11.79 -1.90 -5.81
C ALA A 179 -12.15 -2.86 -4.67
N ILE A 180 -11.54 -4.06 -4.64
CA ILE A 180 -11.94 -5.13 -3.73
C ILE A 180 -11.03 -5.10 -2.49
N SER A 181 -11.56 -4.59 -1.37
CA SER A 181 -10.90 -4.66 -0.06
C SER A 181 -10.84 -6.10 0.41
N GLN A 182 -9.63 -6.59 0.62
CA GLN A 182 -9.41 -7.91 1.18
C GLN A 182 -9.86 -7.98 2.65
N LEU A 183 -9.72 -6.88 3.39
CA LEU A 183 -10.20 -6.79 4.76
C LEU A 183 -11.74 -6.88 4.83
N ALA A 184 -12.45 -6.18 3.94
CA ALA A 184 -13.91 -6.24 3.89
C ALA A 184 -14.41 -7.66 3.51
N THR A 185 -13.76 -8.32 2.57
CA THR A 185 -14.04 -9.71 2.21
C THR A 185 -13.85 -10.62 3.43
N ARG A 186 -12.71 -10.50 4.13
CA ARG A 186 -12.45 -11.26 5.35
C ARG A 186 -13.49 -11.02 6.43
N ARG A 187 -13.94 -9.76 6.58
CA ARG A 187 -14.95 -9.42 7.57
C ARG A 187 -16.28 -10.13 7.30
N ALA A 188 -16.68 -10.21 6.04
CA ALA A 188 -17.89 -10.94 5.65
C ALA A 188 -17.77 -12.44 5.94
N ASP A 189 -16.65 -13.05 5.55
CA ASP A 189 -16.37 -14.47 5.79
C ASP A 189 -16.33 -14.78 7.30
N PHE A 190 -15.63 -13.97 8.08
CA PHE A 190 -15.48 -14.17 9.53
C PHE A 190 -16.80 -14.02 10.28
N ALA A 191 -17.65 -13.06 9.86
CA ALA A 191 -18.95 -12.86 10.50
C ALA A 191 -19.81 -14.13 10.47
N THR A 192 -19.84 -14.83 9.34
CA THR A 192 -20.58 -16.09 9.20
C THR A 192 -20.08 -17.15 10.15
N VAL A 193 -18.77 -17.37 10.21
CA VAL A 193 -18.15 -18.40 11.06
C VAL A 193 -18.29 -18.05 12.55
N LEU A 194 -18.14 -16.77 12.91
CA LEU A 194 -18.32 -16.30 14.29
C LEU A 194 -19.75 -16.49 14.78
N GLN A 195 -20.75 -16.27 13.95
CA GLN A 195 -22.16 -16.50 14.29
C GLN A 195 -22.47 -17.98 14.54
N GLN A 196 -21.80 -18.89 13.83
CA GLN A 196 -22.02 -20.33 13.93
C GLN A 196 -21.32 -20.99 15.13
N GLY A 197 -20.14 -20.52 15.51
CA GLY A 197 -19.34 -21.21 16.53
C GLY A 197 -18.31 -20.35 17.27
N GLY A 198 -18.43 -19.03 17.20
CA GLY A 198 -17.58 -18.09 17.93
C GLY A 198 -16.11 -18.10 17.51
N ALA A 199 -15.27 -17.57 18.39
CA ALA A 199 -13.84 -17.38 18.11
C ALA A 199 -13.10 -18.68 17.82
N ARG A 200 -13.40 -19.75 18.56
CA ARG A 200 -12.74 -21.06 18.38
C ARG A 200 -13.05 -21.69 17.02
N ALA A 201 -14.30 -21.57 16.56
CA ALA A 201 -14.68 -22.03 15.23
C ALA A 201 -13.94 -21.25 14.14
N LEU A 202 -13.78 -19.91 14.33
CA LEU A 202 -13.02 -19.09 13.39
C LEU A 202 -11.53 -19.47 13.39
N ILE A 203 -10.90 -19.70 14.54
CA ILE A 203 -9.50 -20.17 14.61
C ILE A 203 -9.35 -21.46 13.80
N ALA A 204 -10.20 -22.46 14.08
CA ALA A 204 -10.17 -23.74 13.37
C ALA A 204 -10.42 -23.58 11.86
N HIS A 205 -11.29 -22.66 11.45
CA HIS A 205 -11.55 -22.35 10.05
C HIS A 205 -10.32 -21.76 9.37
N LEU A 206 -9.66 -20.75 9.98
CA LEU A 206 -8.45 -20.15 9.46
C LEU A 206 -7.30 -21.15 9.33
N ASP A 207 -7.16 -22.06 10.31
CA ASP A 207 -6.13 -23.10 10.28
C ASP A 207 -6.40 -24.12 9.16
N ARG A 208 -7.66 -24.51 8.92
CA ARG A 208 -8.02 -25.36 7.78
C ARG A 208 -7.69 -24.68 6.44
N LEU A 209 -8.03 -23.38 6.29
CA LEU A 209 -7.69 -22.62 5.09
C LEU A 209 -6.17 -22.48 4.90
N ALA A 210 -5.42 -22.35 5.98
CA ALA A 210 -3.97 -22.31 5.92
C ALA A 210 -3.37 -23.67 5.51
N ALA A 211 -3.96 -24.78 5.95
CA ALA A 211 -3.52 -26.13 5.60
C ALA A 211 -3.93 -26.52 4.18
N ASN A 212 -5.19 -26.25 3.77
CA ASN A 212 -5.77 -26.66 2.49
C ASN A 212 -6.12 -25.45 1.62
N PRO A 213 -5.49 -25.27 0.46
CA PRO A 213 -5.68 -24.11 -0.42
C PRO A 213 -6.92 -24.20 -1.34
N SER A 214 -7.59 -25.33 -1.39
CA SER A 214 -8.61 -25.66 -2.41
C SER A 214 -10.05 -25.49 -1.94
N SER A 215 -10.26 -24.75 -0.87
CA SER A 215 -11.61 -24.47 -0.36
C SER A 215 -11.96 -23.00 -0.40
#